data_c52556ff5026fe751d994154166e16e0
#
_entry.id   c52556ff5026fe751d994154166e16e0
#
_cell.length_a   1.000
_cell.length_b   1.000
_cell.length_c   1.000
_cell.angle_alpha   90.00
_cell.angle_beta   90.00
_cell.angle_gamma   90.00
#
_symmetry.space_group_name_H-M   'P 1'
#
loop_
_entity.id
_entity.type
_entity.pdbx_description
1 polymer ?
#
loop_
_entity_poly.entity_id
_entity_poly.type
_entity_poly.pdbx_seq_one_letter_code
_entity_poly.pdbx_strand_id
1 'polypeptide(L)'
;MNHTKPVGDDVQAYTKKTWVIQKYIENPMLILNRKFDIRVWVIVSSWNPLKIYIFRECYLRFSCNDYDPRVPQNLFSHLTNNTIGKKLLERPDNQKTLNKIPGNMWSLT
;
A
#
# COMPACT_ATOMS: atom_id res chain seq x y z
N MET A 1 -12.45 -59.53 7.97
CA MET A 1 -11.48 -58.73 7.16
C MET A 1 -11.73 -57.26 7.44
N ASN A 2 -10.94 -56.69 8.36
CA ASN A 2 -11.10 -55.32 8.81
C ASN A 2 -10.19 -54.42 7.95
N HIS A 3 -10.81 -53.61 7.10
CA HIS A 3 -10.08 -52.53 6.39
C HIS A 3 -9.94 -51.32 7.33
N THR A 4 -8.77 -51.14 7.90
CA THR A 4 -8.34 -49.90 8.55
C THR A 4 -8.03 -48.87 7.46
N LYS A 5 -8.78 -47.75 7.46
CA LYS A 5 -8.43 -46.55 6.66
C LYS A 5 -7.15 -45.94 7.20
N PRO A 6 -6.22 -45.46 6.35
CA PRO A 6 -5.10 -44.69 6.81
C PRO A 6 -5.60 -43.33 7.31
N VAL A 7 -5.13 -42.96 8.51
CA VAL A 7 -5.31 -41.63 9.07
C VAL A 7 -4.45 -40.68 8.25
N GLY A 8 -5.10 -39.79 7.50
CA GLY A 8 -4.41 -38.72 6.77
C GLY A 8 -3.86 -37.74 7.78
N ASP A 9 -2.53 -37.58 7.76
CA ASP A 9 -1.82 -36.53 8.46
C ASP A 9 -2.21 -35.18 7.83
N ASP A 10 -3.21 -34.52 8.38
CA ASP A 10 -3.46 -33.10 8.14
C ASP A 10 -2.34 -32.30 8.82
N VAL A 11 -1.19 -32.25 8.19
CA VAL A 11 -0.14 -31.29 8.52
C VAL A 11 -0.65 -29.92 8.07
N GLN A 12 -1.41 -29.25 8.96
CA GLN A 12 -1.71 -27.84 8.80
C GLN A 12 -0.37 -27.10 8.78
N ALA A 13 0.06 -26.71 7.57
CA ALA A 13 1.22 -25.86 7.38
C ALA A 13 0.93 -24.53 8.09
N TYR A 14 1.47 -24.36 9.29
CA TYR A 14 1.48 -23.08 10.01
C TYR A 14 2.28 -22.09 9.18
N THR A 15 1.62 -21.32 8.33
CA THR A 15 2.27 -20.20 7.63
C THR A 15 2.71 -19.20 8.69
N LYS A 16 4.01 -19.17 8.94
CA LYS A 16 4.63 -18.23 9.89
C LYS A 16 4.33 -16.80 9.41
N LYS A 17 3.40 -16.13 10.10
CA LYS A 17 3.09 -14.72 9.81
C LYS A 17 4.30 -13.88 10.16
N THR A 18 4.82 -13.15 9.18
CA THR A 18 5.91 -12.19 9.38
C THR A 18 5.31 -10.82 9.63
N TRP A 19 5.77 -10.14 10.69
CA TRP A 19 5.32 -8.82 11.08
C TRP A 19 6.47 -7.82 11.02
N VAL A 20 6.17 -6.60 10.62
CA VAL A 20 7.08 -5.46 10.70
C VAL A 20 6.48 -4.45 11.65
N ILE A 21 7.25 -4.05 12.66
CA ILE A 21 6.86 -3.02 13.63
C ILE A 21 7.74 -1.80 13.37
N GLN A 22 7.12 -0.65 13.09
CA GLN A 22 7.81 0.60 12.78
C GLN A 22 7.16 1.75 13.53
N LYS A 23 7.96 2.76 13.92
CA LYS A 23 7.41 4.01 14.39
C LYS A 23 6.63 4.67 13.25
N TYR A 24 5.41 5.11 13.51
CA TYR A 24 4.61 5.85 12.56
C TYR A 24 5.12 7.29 12.43
N ILE A 25 5.03 7.87 11.22
CA ILE A 25 5.35 9.28 10.96
C ILE A 25 4.04 10.05 11.06
N GLU A 26 3.83 10.71 12.20
CA GLU A 26 2.58 11.39 12.52
C GLU A 26 2.40 12.71 11.76
N ASN A 27 3.52 13.37 11.43
CA ASN A 27 3.55 14.66 10.74
C ASN A 27 4.22 14.54 9.37
N PRO A 28 3.61 13.84 8.39
CA PRO A 28 4.15 13.77 7.04
C PRO A 28 3.97 15.08 6.30
N MET A 29 4.75 15.31 5.25
CA MET A 29 4.43 16.34 4.26
C MET A 29 3.11 16.00 3.60
N LEU A 30 2.25 16.99 3.40
CA LEU A 30 0.95 16.86 2.76
C LEU A 30 0.87 17.71 1.49
N ILE A 31 0.19 17.22 0.47
CA ILE A 31 -0.24 17.98 -0.71
C ILE A 31 -1.76 17.96 -0.74
N LEU A 32 -2.39 19.12 -0.80
CA LEU A 32 -3.84 19.29 -0.73
C LEU A 32 -4.47 18.54 0.46
N ASN A 33 -3.84 18.64 1.63
CA ASN A 33 -4.23 17.96 2.88
C ASN A 33 -4.18 16.42 2.83
N ARG A 34 -3.57 15.84 1.81
CA ARG A 34 -3.50 14.39 1.62
C ARG A 34 -2.08 13.89 1.80
N LYS A 35 -1.96 12.74 2.43
CA LYS A 35 -0.71 11.99 2.49
C LYS A 35 -0.37 11.43 1.12
N PHE A 36 0.91 11.43 0.77
CA PHE A 36 1.39 10.87 -0.50
C PHE A 36 2.68 10.09 -0.30
N ASP A 37 2.98 9.25 -1.26
CA ASP A 37 4.29 8.66 -1.45
C ASP A 37 4.79 8.88 -2.89
N ILE A 38 6.10 8.75 -3.08
CA ILE A 38 6.75 8.87 -4.40
C ILE A 38 7.13 7.48 -4.87
N ARG A 39 6.62 7.08 -6.02
CA ARG A 39 7.02 5.84 -6.68
C ARG A 39 8.18 6.09 -7.63
N VAL A 40 9.29 5.41 -7.37
CA VAL A 40 10.49 5.46 -8.18
C VAL A 40 10.82 4.04 -8.66
N TRP A 41 11.25 3.91 -9.90
CA TRP A 41 11.73 2.66 -10.46
C TRP A 41 13.26 2.64 -10.44
N VAL A 42 13.81 1.55 -9.93
CA VAL A 42 15.24 1.38 -9.72
C VAL A 42 15.68 0.03 -10.29
N ILE A 43 16.79 0.03 -11.01
CA ILE A 43 17.45 -1.19 -11.50
C ILE A 43 18.83 -1.26 -10.85
N VAL A 44 19.12 -2.38 -10.19
CA VAL A 44 20.46 -2.71 -9.69
C VAL A 44 21.11 -3.65 -10.70
N SER A 45 22.12 -3.17 -11.44
CA SER A 45 22.79 -3.94 -12.47
C SER A 45 24.01 -4.70 -11.95
N SER A 46 24.58 -4.30 -10.83
CA SER A 46 25.74 -4.96 -10.19
C SER A 46 25.72 -4.68 -8.70
N TRP A 47 26.14 -5.65 -7.91
CA TRP A 47 26.30 -5.53 -6.46
C TRP A 47 27.72 -5.18 -6.04
N ASN A 48 28.71 -5.59 -6.83
CA ASN A 48 30.13 -5.29 -6.56
C ASN A 48 30.86 -5.05 -7.88
N PRO A 49 31.26 -3.81 -8.19
CA PRO A 49 30.85 -2.57 -7.51
C PRO A 49 29.34 -2.32 -7.64
N LEU A 50 28.75 -1.67 -6.65
CA LEU A 50 27.31 -1.36 -6.67
C LEU A 50 27.01 -0.38 -7.81
N LYS A 51 26.09 -0.79 -8.72
CA LYS A 51 25.62 0.05 -9.83
C LYS A 51 24.09 0.11 -9.80
N ILE A 52 23.56 1.32 -9.60
CA ILE A 52 22.13 1.57 -9.50
C ILE A 52 21.74 2.57 -10.58
N TYR A 53 20.69 2.26 -11.31
CA TYR A 53 20.04 3.16 -12.25
C TYR A 53 18.65 3.49 -11.76
N ILE A 54 18.32 4.78 -11.75
CA ILE A 54 17.03 5.30 -11.32
C ILE A 54 16.30 5.79 -12.57
N PHE A 55 15.08 5.33 -12.78
CA PHE A 55 14.25 5.82 -13.86
C PHE A 55 13.86 7.29 -13.59
N ARG A 56 14.00 8.13 -14.58
CA ARG A 56 13.88 9.59 -14.42
C ARG A 56 12.45 10.02 -14.07
N GLU A 57 11.47 9.33 -14.63
CA GLU A 57 10.07 9.64 -14.39
C GLU A 57 9.60 8.93 -13.13
N CYS A 58 9.07 9.70 -12.21
CA CYS A 58 8.42 9.18 -11.00
C CYS A 58 7.00 9.75 -10.89
N TYR A 59 6.20 9.17 -10.03
CA TYR A 59 4.83 9.63 -9.81
C TYR A 59 4.43 9.56 -8.35
N LEU A 60 3.49 10.43 -7.98
CA LEU A 60 2.92 10.50 -6.65
C LEU A 60 1.69 9.58 -6.55
N ARG A 61 1.56 8.92 -5.42
CA ARG A 61 0.35 8.19 -5.04
C ARG A 61 -0.23 8.83 -3.79
N PHE A 62 -1.50 9.16 -3.81
CA PHE A 62 -2.18 9.86 -2.74
C PHE A 62 -3.08 8.95 -1.92
N SER A 63 -3.22 9.26 -0.62
CA SER A 63 -4.32 8.75 0.18
C SER A 63 -5.66 9.21 -0.41
N CYS A 64 -6.72 8.43 -0.20
CA CYS A 64 -8.04 8.76 -0.76
C CYS A 64 -8.72 9.90 -0.03
N ASN A 65 -8.52 9.97 1.29
CA ASN A 65 -9.09 10.99 2.16
C ASN A 65 -8.02 11.96 2.66
N ASP A 66 -8.45 13.11 3.16
CA ASP A 66 -7.61 14.04 3.87
C ASP A 66 -6.95 13.35 5.07
N TYR A 67 -5.70 13.73 5.32
CA TYR A 67 -4.92 13.15 6.41
C TYR A 67 -5.42 13.66 7.76
N ASP A 68 -5.72 12.74 8.68
CA ASP A 68 -6.07 13.07 10.07
C ASP A 68 -5.35 12.09 11.02
N PRO A 69 -4.33 12.55 11.76
CA PRO A 69 -3.57 11.70 12.68
C PRO A 69 -4.39 11.23 13.88
N ARG A 70 -5.54 11.87 14.17
CA ARG A 70 -6.43 11.53 15.29
C ARG A 70 -7.28 10.28 15.02
N VAL A 71 -7.36 9.85 13.77
CA VAL A 71 -8.18 8.71 13.33
C VAL A 71 -7.32 7.64 12.65
N PRO A 72 -6.39 6.99 13.38
CA PRO A 72 -5.40 6.07 12.80
C PRO A 72 -6.02 4.82 12.16
N GLN A 73 -7.25 4.46 12.53
CA GLN A 73 -7.99 3.35 11.95
C GLN A 73 -8.57 3.65 10.55
N ASN A 74 -8.59 4.91 10.12
CA ASN A 74 -9.04 5.27 8.79
C ASN A 74 -7.94 5.01 7.74
N LEU A 75 -7.88 3.80 7.25
CA LEU A 75 -6.88 3.38 6.26
C LEU A 75 -6.84 4.26 5.00
N PHE A 76 -7.96 4.88 4.64
CA PHE A 76 -8.07 5.73 3.45
C PHE A 76 -7.39 7.10 3.61
N SER A 77 -7.16 7.55 4.85
CA SER A 77 -6.39 8.76 5.15
C SER A 77 -4.89 8.49 5.29
N HIS A 78 -4.51 7.25 5.60
CA HIS A 78 -3.14 6.91 5.96
C HIS A 78 -2.38 6.12 4.89
N LEU A 79 -3.09 5.32 4.09
CA LEU A 79 -2.49 4.46 3.06
C LEU A 79 -2.63 5.07 1.66
N THR A 80 -1.55 5.02 0.90
CA THR A 80 -1.44 5.57 -0.45
C THR A 80 -1.53 4.50 -1.53
N ASN A 81 -1.74 3.23 -1.14
CA ASN A 81 -1.79 2.11 -2.07
C ASN A 81 -3.01 2.21 -2.99
N ASN A 82 -2.80 2.13 -4.28
CA ASN A 82 -3.86 2.18 -5.29
C ASN A 82 -4.95 1.11 -5.09
N THR A 83 -4.57 -0.07 -4.61
CA THR A 83 -5.52 -1.15 -4.28
C THR A 83 -6.51 -0.73 -3.18
N ILE A 84 -6.06 0.08 -2.22
CA ILE A 84 -6.91 0.62 -1.16
C ILE A 84 -7.88 1.64 -1.76
N GLY A 85 -7.37 2.53 -2.64
CA GLY A 85 -8.18 3.52 -3.35
C GLY A 85 -9.30 2.88 -4.18
N LYS A 86 -9.01 1.82 -4.92
CA LYS A 86 -10.01 1.08 -5.71
C LYS A 86 -11.14 0.53 -4.84
N LYS A 87 -10.82 -0.06 -3.67
CA LYS A 87 -11.83 -0.56 -2.73
C LYS A 87 -12.76 0.54 -2.19
N LEU A 88 -12.25 1.77 -2.08
CA LEU A 88 -13.07 2.91 -1.70
C LEU A 88 -14.06 3.29 -2.80
N LEU A 89 -13.61 3.24 -4.06
CA LEU A 89 -14.44 3.56 -5.24
C LEU A 89 -15.61 2.58 -5.42
N GLU A 90 -15.43 1.34 -5.01
CA GLU A 90 -16.47 0.30 -5.08
C GLU A 90 -17.63 0.53 -4.09
N ARG A 91 -17.47 1.46 -3.12
CA ARG A 91 -18.51 1.79 -2.15
C ARG A 91 -19.40 2.94 -2.66
N PRO A 92 -20.72 2.72 -2.80
CA PRO A 92 -21.64 3.73 -3.37
C PRO A 92 -21.64 5.07 -2.63
N ASP A 93 -21.41 5.04 -1.30
CA ASP A 93 -21.49 6.23 -0.43
C ASP A 93 -20.30 7.19 -0.60
N ASN A 94 -19.22 6.75 -1.26
CA ASN A 94 -17.96 7.49 -1.32
C ASN A 94 -17.74 8.28 -2.61
N GLN A 95 -18.60 8.15 -3.60
CA GLN A 95 -18.44 8.85 -4.89
C GLN A 95 -18.42 10.38 -4.77
N LYS A 96 -19.08 10.95 -3.76
CA LYS A 96 -19.10 12.40 -3.52
C LYS A 96 -17.79 12.97 -3.01
N THR A 97 -16.96 12.17 -2.36
CA THR A 97 -15.69 12.61 -1.77
C THR A 97 -14.56 12.64 -2.78
N LEU A 98 -14.67 11.84 -3.83
CA LEU A 98 -13.64 11.66 -4.87
C LEU A 98 -13.60 12.78 -5.91
N ASN A 99 -14.63 13.59 -6.02
CA ASN A 99 -14.75 14.65 -7.04
C ASN A 99 -13.83 15.85 -6.83
N LYS A 100 -13.10 15.93 -5.71
CA LYS A 100 -12.24 17.09 -5.40
C LYS A 100 -10.84 17.03 -6.01
N ILE A 101 -10.36 15.86 -6.41
CA ILE A 101 -9.01 15.70 -6.95
C ILE A 101 -9.04 14.68 -8.11
N PRO A 102 -8.55 15.03 -9.30
CA PRO A 102 -8.50 14.11 -10.42
C PRO A 102 -7.47 13.01 -10.17
N GLY A 103 -7.96 11.84 -9.77
CA GLY A 103 -7.15 10.64 -9.58
C GLY A 103 -6.29 10.59 -8.32
N ASN A 104 -5.79 9.40 -7.99
CA ASN A 104 -4.89 9.15 -6.87
C ASN A 104 -3.42 9.05 -7.28
N MET A 105 -3.10 9.29 -8.55
CA MET A 105 -1.75 9.22 -9.09
C MET A 105 -1.49 10.44 -9.97
N TRP A 106 -0.36 11.12 -9.70
CA TRP A 106 0.08 12.28 -10.47
C TRP A 106 1.49 12.08 -10.97
N SER A 107 1.74 12.40 -12.24
CA SER A 107 3.10 12.52 -12.78
C SER A 107 3.80 13.72 -12.14
N LEU A 108 5.12 13.61 -11.96
CA LEU A 108 5.97 14.72 -11.51
C LEU A 108 6.62 15.46 -12.70
N THR A 109 6.27 15.09 -13.93
CA THR A 109 6.70 15.75 -15.17
C THR A 109 5.58 16.57 -15.76
#